data_ab7021bcb694b262ae1c3f72ec4a7fa7
#
_entry.id   ab7021bcb694b262ae1c3f72ec4a7fa7
#
_cell.length_a   1.000
_cell.length_b   1.000
_cell.length_c   1.000
_cell.angle_alpha   90.00
_cell.angle_beta   90.00
_cell.angle_gamma   90.00
#
_symmetry.space_group_name_H-M   'P 1'
#
loop_
_entity.id
_entity.type
_entity.pdbx_description
1 polymer ?
#
loop_
_entity_poly.entity_id
_entity_poly.type
_entity_poly.pdbx_seq_one_letter_code
_entity_poly.pdbx_strand_id
1 'polypeptide(L)'
;MSGAASSVPRICVLFALPEEAAPFLRRQAAVPALGRCTVVVSGAGANKAARATAKLLADGPIECLIVCGFGGGLTEQITPGSLIVAERVLDATGENAETPKICRPDRAMLERAQGPRGDLVTVGKVLTTPGEKQALHARTQAQMVDMETAGAVAVAEQAGVPWLSVRAATDSVDEPLPFDFNALADAEGNIDRGRVVMAALTHPWKIPALIRLGSHSALAAKNLTRFLEACLQQWPD
;
A
#
# COMPACT_ATOMS: atom_id res chain seq x y z
N MET A 1 31.94 24.49 11.96
CA MET A 1 30.76 24.59 12.82
C MET A 1 29.64 23.90 12.03
N SER A 2 29.46 22.61 12.26
CA SER A 2 28.38 21.83 11.62
C SER A 2 27.07 22.19 12.32
N GLY A 3 26.18 22.88 11.63
CA GLY A 3 24.82 23.14 12.11
C GLY A 3 24.09 21.81 12.24
N ALA A 4 23.90 21.34 13.47
CA ALA A 4 22.95 20.29 13.76
C ALA A 4 21.58 20.80 13.29
N ALA A 5 21.10 20.30 12.16
CA ALA A 5 19.73 20.48 11.76
C ALA A 5 18.86 19.95 12.92
N SER A 6 18.06 20.80 13.50
CA SER A 6 17.05 20.43 14.50
C SER A 6 16.14 19.39 13.84
N SER A 7 16.39 18.11 14.12
CA SER A 7 15.65 17.02 13.51
C SER A 7 14.35 16.82 14.30
N VAL A 8 13.35 17.64 13.99
CA VAL A 8 11.99 17.37 14.45
C VAL A 8 11.57 16.02 13.84
N PRO A 9 11.07 15.08 14.64
CA PRO A 9 10.56 13.81 14.13
C PRO A 9 9.52 14.05 13.03
N ARG A 10 9.60 13.24 11.95
CA ARG A 10 8.80 13.42 10.74
C ARG A 10 7.73 12.34 10.66
N ILE A 11 6.53 12.72 10.26
CA ILE A 11 5.56 11.74 9.76
C ILE A 11 5.97 11.37 8.34
N CYS A 12 6.18 10.08 8.07
CA CYS A 12 6.54 9.59 6.75
C CYS A 12 5.38 8.80 6.14
N VAL A 13 4.99 9.13 4.91
CA VAL A 13 3.96 8.41 4.15
C VAL A 13 4.62 7.68 3.00
N LEU A 14 4.55 6.36 3.00
CA LEU A 14 5.11 5.49 1.98
C LEU A 14 4.02 4.97 1.06
N PHE A 15 4.15 5.25 -0.23
CA PHE A 15 3.36 4.67 -1.31
C PHE A 15 4.23 3.73 -2.15
N ALA A 16 3.61 2.75 -2.81
CA ALA A 16 4.32 1.90 -3.76
C ALA A 16 4.43 2.57 -5.13
N LEU A 17 3.36 3.19 -5.62
CA LEU A 17 3.26 3.67 -6.99
C LEU A 17 3.03 5.18 -7.06
N PRO A 18 3.54 5.85 -8.12
CA PRO A 18 3.27 7.27 -8.35
C PRO A 18 1.77 7.59 -8.46
N GLU A 19 0.99 6.68 -9.04
CA GLU A 19 -0.46 6.81 -9.22
C GLU A 19 -1.22 6.83 -7.90
N GLU A 20 -0.73 6.12 -6.89
CA GLU A 20 -1.27 6.14 -5.53
C GLU A 20 -0.99 7.46 -4.83
N ALA A 21 0.24 7.98 -4.99
CA ALA A 21 0.71 9.18 -4.32
C ALA A 21 0.20 10.47 -4.97
N ALA A 22 0.02 10.48 -6.30
CA ALA A 22 -0.22 11.72 -7.05
C ALA A 22 -1.42 12.55 -6.59
N PRO A 23 -2.59 11.98 -6.23
CA PRO A 23 -3.70 12.77 -5.71
C PRO A 23 -3.37 13.41 -4.36
N PHE A 24 -2.68 12.67 -3.47
CA PHE A 24 -2.27 13.19 -2.16
C PHE A 24 -1.22 14.29 -2.29
N LEU A 25 -0.21 14.12 -3.15
CA LEU A 25 0.82 15.14 -3.38
C LEU A 25 0.22 16.44 -3.93
N ARG A 26 -0.75 16.38 -4.83
CA ARG A 26 -1.48 17.57 -5.29
C ARG A 26 -2.23 18.26 -4.14
N ARG A 27 -2.82 17.47 -3.26
CA ARG A 27 -3.55 17.98 -2.10
C ARG A 27 -2.59 18.59 -1.06
N GLN A 28 -1.46 17.94 -0.81
CA GLN A 28 -0.40 18.41 0.07
C GLN A 28 0.14 19.80 -0.36
N ALA A 29 0.33 19.99 -1.66
CA ALA A 29 0.78 21.27 -2.20
C ALA A 29 -0.24 22.40 -1.99
N ALA A 30 -1.54 22.09 -1.86
CA ALA A 30 -2.62 23.05 -1.68
C ALA A 30 -3.02 23.28 -0.21
N VAL A 31 -2.63 22.39 0.72
CA VAL A 31 -3.06 22.43 2.13
C VAL A 31 -1.82 22.45 3.04
N PRO A 32 -1.44 23.59 3.62
CA PRO A 32 -0.21 23.71 4.42
C PRO A 32 -0.09 22.71 5.58
N ALA A 33 -1.20 22.38 6.24
CA ALA A 33 -1.22 21.39 7.32
C ALA A 33 -0.74 19.98 6.90
N LEU A 34 -0.81 19.65 5.61
CA LEU A 34 -0.30 18.39 5.08
C LEU A 34 1.19 18.43 4.74
N GLY A 35 1.79 19.64 4.69
CA GLY A 35 3.21 19.83 4.38
C GLY A 35 4.17 19.25 5.43
N ARG A 36 3.67 18.93 6.62
CA ARG A 36 4.45 18.35 7.72
C ARG A 36 4.84 16.89 7.57
N CYS A 37 4.32 16.19 6.58
CA CYS A 37 4.72 14.82 6.29
C CYS A 37 5.65 14.73 5.08
N THR A 38 6.58 13.78 5.14
CA THR A 38 7.45 13.40 4.02
C THR A 38 6.79 12.28 3.23
N VAL A 39 6.62 12.46 1.92
CA VAL A 39 6.05 11.43 1.04
C VAL A 39 7.15 10.75 0.25
N VAL A 40 7.14 9.42 0.22
CA VAL A 40 8.09 8.59 -0.53
C VAL A 40 7.33 7.59 -1.38
N VAL A 41 7.82 7.35 -2.60
CA VAL A 41 7.35 6.29 -3.50
C VAL A 41 8.45 5.23 -3.60
N SER A 42 8.16 4.01 -3.11
CA SER A 42 9.15 2.94 -3.00
C SER A 42 9.36 2.13 -4.28
N GLY A 43 8.37 2.06 -5.14
CA GLY A 43 8.20 1.00 -6.13
C GLY A 43 7.46 -0.20 -5.53
N ALA A 44 6.91 -1.06 -6.40
CA ALA A 44 6.14 -2.23 -5.98
C ALA A 44 7.04 -3.33 -5.38
N GLY A 45 6.52 -4.00 -4.34
CA GLY A 45 7.10 -5.16 -3.70
C GLY A 45 7.79 -4.90 -2.36
N ALA A 46 7.72 -5.90 -1.47
CA ALA A 46 8.17 -5.82 -0.08
C ALA A 46 9.65 -5.41 0.08
N ASN A 47 10.53 -5.92 -0.79
CA ASN A 47 11.96 -5.59 -0.74
C ASN A 47 12.25 -4.11 -1.06
N LYS A 48 11.49 -3.50 -1.98
CA LYS A 48 11.64 -2.08 -2.30
C LYS A 48 11.09 -1.21 -1.19
N ALA A 49 9.94 -1.58 -0.63
CA ALA A 49 9.34 -0.91 0.51
C ALA A 49 10.27 -0.96 1.74
N ALA A 50 10.89 -2.10 2.02
CA ALA A 50 11.87 -2.25 3.10
C ALA A 50 13.08 -1.33 2.89
N ARG A 51 13.66 -1.31 1.67
CA ARG A 51 14.80 -0.42 1.36
C ARG A 51 14.44 1.06 1.47
N ALA A 52 13.26 1.45 1.00
CA ALA A 52 12.79 2.83 1.10
C ALA A 52 12.60 3.25 2.57
N THR A 53 12.04 2.37 3.40
CA THR A 53 11.90 2.60 4.85
C THR A 53 13.26 2.72 5.53
N ALA A 54 14.21 1.83 5.23
CA ALA A 54 15.57 1.91 5.78
C ALA A 54 16.28 3.21 5.40
N LYS A 55 16.11 3.68 4.16
CA LYS A 55 16.63 4.97 3.72
C LYS A 55 15.99 6.14 4.49
N LEU A 56 14.67 6.14 4.66
CA LEU A 56 13.98 7.17 5.45
C LEU A 56 14.52 7.26 6.88
N LEU A 57 14.82 6.11 7.52
CA LEU A 57 15.41 6.03 8.86
C LEU A 57 16.83 6.60 8.88
N ALA A 58 17.63 6.34 7.85
CA ALA A 58 18.98 6.88 7.73
C ALA A 58 19.00 8.42 7.52
N ASP A 59 17.95 8.97 6.91
CA ASP A 59 17.80 10.41 6.64
C ASP A 59 17.39 11.22 7.89
N GLY A 60 17.12 10.56 9.03
CA GLY A 60 16.82 11.20 10.32
C GLY A 60 15.63 10.57 11.06
N PRO A 61 15.27 11.10 12.25
CA PRO A 61 14.24 10.53 13.10
C PRO A 61 12.86 10.55 12.43
N ILE A 62 12.11 9.47 12.61
CA ILE A 62 10.73 9.29 12.14
C ILE A 62 9.84 9.15 13.37
N GLU A 63 8.80 9.99 13.46
CA GLU A 63 7.76 9.90 14.48
C GLU A 63 6.83 8.71 14.21
N CYS A 64 6.42 8.56 12.96
CA CYS A 64 5.51 7.53 12.51
C CYS A 64 5.70 7.24 11.02
N LEU A 65 5.58 5.96 10.66
CA LEU A 65 5.51 5.51 9.27
C LEU A 65 4.05 5.15 8.92
N ILE A 66 3.48 5.79 7.90
CA ILE A 66 2.17 5.45 7.35
C ILE A 66 2.40 4.77 5.99
N VAL A 67 2.11 3.48 5.90
CA VAL A 67 2.21 2.72 4.63
C VAL A 67 0.86 2.76 3.94
N CYS A 68 0.77 3.45 2.81
CA CYS A 68 -0.46 3.65 2.05
C CYS A 68 -0.34 3.08 0.64
N GLY A 69 -1.43 2.57 0.10
CA GLY A 69 -1.45 2.14 -1.28
C GLY A 69 -2.68 1.32 -1.66
N PHE A 70 -2.61 0.76 -2.85
CA PHE A 70 -3.65 -0.11 -3.37
C PHE A 70 -3.55 -1.51 -2.76
N GLY A 71 -4.68 -2.24 -2.83
CA GLY A 71 -4.77 -3.64 -2.47
C GLY A 71 -5.87 -4.33 -3.27
N GLY A 72 -5.83 -5.66 -3.31
CA GLY A 72 -6.89 -6.49 -3.84
C GLY A 72 -7.84 -6.96 -2.74
N GLY A 73 -9.15 -6.95 -3.00
CA GLY A 73 -10.15 -7.50 -2.10
C GLY A 73 -10.08 -9.03 -2.05
N LEU A 74 -10.16 -9.58 -0.83
CA LEU A 74 -10.18 -11.03 -0.60
C LEU A 74 -11.53 -11.55 -0.11
N THR A 75 -12.47 -10.65 0.21
CA THR A 75 -13.82 -10.97 0.67
C THR A 75 -14.86 -10.17 -0.11
N GLU A 76 -16.11 -10.64 -0.13
CA GLU A 76 -17.23 -9.97 -0.81
C GLU A 76 -17.53 -8.57 -0.26
N GLN A 77 -17.21 -8.32 1.01
CA GLN A 77 -17.40 -7.02 1.65
C GLN A 77 -16.43 -5.95 1.14
N ILE A 78 -15.31 -6.38 0.55
CA ILE A 78 -14.30 -5.48 -0.01
C ILE A 78 -14.58 -5.26 -1.50
N THR A 79 -15.10 -4.07 -1.80
CA THR A 79 -15.38 -3.62 -3.16
C THR A 79 -14.38 -2.54 -3.60
N PRO A 80 -14.23 -2.25 -4.90
CA PRO A 80 -13.35 -1.18 -5.36
C PRO A 80 -13.60 0.15 -4.65
N GLY A 81 -12.54 0.75 -4.13
CA GLY A 81 -12.58 1.96 -3.30
C GLY A 81 -12.78 1.71 -1.81
N SER A 82 -13.11 0.50 -1.36
CA SER A 82 -13.15 0.15 0.07
C SER A 82 -11.78 0.40 0.70
N LEU A 83 -11.77 0.96 1.92
CA LEU A 83 -10.56 1.16 2.72
C LEU A 83 -10.52 0.15 3.85
N ILE A 84 -9.32 -0.31 4.21
CA ILE A 84 -9.03 -0.90 5.51
C ILE A 84 -7.83 -0.23 6.16
N VAL A 85 -7.94 -0.04 7.47
CA VAL A 85 -6.81 0.23 8.36
C VAL A 85 -6.39 -1.11 8.94
N ALA A 86 -5.16 -1.53 8.70
CA ALA A 86 -4.70 -2.86 9.07
C ALA A 86 -4.57 -3.01 10.60
N GLU A 87 -5.28 -3.96 11.18
CA GLU A 87 -5.09 -4.38 12.59
C GLU A 87 -4.00 -5.44 12.71
N ARG A 88 -3.84 -6.25 11.67
CA ARG A 88 -2.75 -7.22 11.51
C ARG A 88 -2.23 -7.15 10.08
N VAL A 89 -0.92 -7.28 9.94
CA VAL A 89 -0.27 -7.50 8.67
C VAL A 89 0.38 -8.88 8.71
N LEU A 90 -0.05 -9.77 7.83
CA LEU A 90 0.47 -11.11 7.68
C LEU A 90 1.51 -11.10 6.57
N ASP A 91 2.76 -11.39 6.89
CA ASP A 91 3.82 -11.55 5.89
C ASP A 91 3.79 -12.98 5.33
N ALA A 92 3.23 -13.12 4.14
CA ALA A 92 3.22 -14.36 3.36
C ALA A 92 4.20 -14.28 2.17
N THR A 93 5.25 -13.46 2.28
CA THR A 93 6.34 -13.39 1.30
C THR A 93 7.40 -14.46 1.61
N GLY A 94 7.97 -15.08 0.57
CA GLY A 94 9.07 -16.04 0.73
C GLY A 94 8.64 -17.48 1.06
N GLU A 95 9.62 -18.28 1.55
CA GLU A 95 9.46 -19.73 1.74
C GLU A 95 8.48 -20.13 2.86
N ASN A 96 8.25 -19.22 3.85
CA ASN A 96 7.35 -19.47 4.99
C ASN A 96 5.92 -18.99 4.76
N ALA A 97 5.46 -18.97 3.52
CA ALA A 97 4.10 -18.54 3.19
C ALA A 97 2.99 -19.34 3.90
N GLU A 98 3.27 -20.56 4.34
CA GLU A 98 2.33 -21.40 5.08
C GLU A 98 2.12 -20.96 6.53
N THR A 99 3.13 -20.31 7.14
CA THR A 99 3.06 -19.78 8.50
C THR A 99 3.47 -18.29 8.50
N PRO A 100 2.57 -17.38 8.10
CA PRO A 100 2.89 -15.97 7.98
C PRO A 100 3.33 -15.35 9.30
N LYS A 101 4.39 -14.52 9.26
CA LYS A 101 4.74 -13.66 10.38
C LYS A 101 3.68 -12.58 10.53
N ILE A 102 3.23 -12.32 11.76
CA ILE A 102 2.20 -11.32 12.04
C ILE A 102 2.84 -10.09 12.69
N CYS A 103 2.67 -8.94 12.06
CA CYS A 103 2.99 -7.62 12.58
C CYS A 103 1.70 -6.91 13.01
N ARG A 104 1.78 -6.10 14.09
CA ARG A 104 0.64 -5.33 14.59
C ARG A 104 1.07 -3.89 14.85
N PRO A 105 0.31 -2.90 14.36
CA PRO A 105 0.55 -1.51 14.71
C PRO A 105 0.28 -1.27 16.20
N ASP A 106 0.92 -0.25 16.75
CA ASP A 106 0.62 0.19 18.11
C ASP A 106 -0.84 0.61 18.24
N ARG A 107 -1.43 0.32 19.40
CA ARG A 107 -2.82 0.70 19.71
C ARG A 107 -3.06 2.20 19.53
N ALA A 108 -2.12 3.02 20.00
CA ALA A 108 -2.20 4.48 19.86
C ALA A 108 -2.26 4.94 18.37
N MET A 109 -1.56 4.22 17.47
CA MET A 109 -1.61 4.49 16.03
C MET A 109 -2.98 4.12 15.46
N LEU A 110 -3.52 2.98 15.88
CA LEU A 110 -4.86 2.56 15.47
C LEU A 110 -5.93 3.55 15.94
N GLU A 111 -5.87 4.02 17.18
CA GLU A 111 -6.84 4.98 17.73
C GLU A 111 -6.87 6.31 16.98
N ARG A 112 -5.73 6.75 16.43
CA ARG A 112 -5.63 7.96 15.58
C ARG A 112 -6.23 7.78 14.18
N ALA A 113 -6.26 6.55 13.67
CA ALA A 113 -6.74 6.25 12.33
C ALA A 113 -8.23 5.86 12.37
N GLN A 114 -9.11 6.80 12.09
CA GLN A 114 -10.54 6.53 11.99
C GLN A 114 -10.87 5.91 10.63
N GLY A 115 -11.35 4.65 10.64
CA GLY A 115 -11.71 3.95 9.41
C GLY A 115 -12.06 2.48 9.65
N PRO A 116 -12.58 1.80 8.62
CA PRO A 116 -12.85 0.36 8.69
C PRO A 116 -11.57 -0.42 9.02
N ARG A 117 -11.70 -1.39 9.92
CA ARG A 117 -10.60 -2.26 10.37
C ARG A 117 -10.59 -3.55 9.59
N GLY A 118 -9.41 -4.13 9.45
CA GLY A 118 -9.28 -5.45 8.83
C GLY A 118 -7.85 -5.95 8.84
N ASP A 119 -7.70 -7.20 8.46
CA ASP A 119 -6.40 -7.84 8.33
C ASP A 119 -5.90 -7.74 6.88
N LEU A 120 -4.63 -7.47 6.75
CA LEU A 120 -3.92 -7.37 5.49
C LEU A 120 -2.92 -8.51 5.36
N VAL A 121 -2.81 -9.11 4.19
CA VAL A 121 -1.75 -10.07 3.89
C VAL A 121 -0.86 -9.54 2.77
N THR A 122 0.46 -9.55 2.99
CA THR A 122 1.45 -9.18 1.97
C THR A 122 1.96 -10.43 1.29
N VAL A 123 1.92 -10.43 -0.04
CA VAL A 123 2.39 -11.55 -0.90
C VAL A 123 3.47 -11.10 -1.88
N GLY A 124 4.22 -12.04 -2.44
CA GLY A 124 5.32 -11.75 -3.37
C GLY A 124 4.91 -11.58 -4.83
N LYS A 125 3.63 -11.79 -5.18
CA LYS A 125 3.12 -11.70 -6.56
C LYS A 125 1.70 -11.16 -6.61
N VAL A 126 1.33 -10.60 -7.76
CA VAL A 126 -0.05 -10.17 -8.01
C VAL A 126 -0.97 -11.39 -8.12
N LEU A 127 -2.09 -11.39 -7.40
CA LEU A 127 -3.15 -12.39 -7.54
C LEU A 127 -4.08 -11.97 -8.68
N THR A 128 -4.14 -12.78 -9.72
CA THR A 128 -4.84 -12.41 -10.96
C THR A 128 -6.21 -13.03 -11.11
N THR A 129 -6.49 -14.08 -10.35
CA THR A 129 -7.74 -14.86 -10.44
C THR A 129 -8.53 -14.87 -9.14
N PRO A 130 -9.88 -14.98 -9.21
CA PRO A 130 -10.71 -15.20 -8.03
C PRO A 130 -10.29 -16.39 -7.18
N GLY A 131 -9.92 -17.51 -7.83
CA GLY A 131 -9.49 -18.73 -7.11
C GLY A 131 -8.24 -18.50 -6.26
N GLU A 132 -7.23 -17.74 -6.74
CA GLU A 132 -6.05 -17.38 -5.95
C GLU A 132 -6.43 -16.53 -4.73
N LYS A 133 -7.32 -15.55 -4.91
CA LYS A 133 -7.80 -14.66 -3.85
C LYS A 133 -8.58 -15.44 -2.77
N GLN A 134 -9.51 -16.28 -3.19
CA GLN A 134 -10.31 -17.13 -2.30
C GLN A 134 -9.43 -18.12 -1.52
N ALA A 135 -8.47 -18.76 -2.18
CA ALA A 135 -7.52 -19.67 -1.53
C ALA A 135 -6.64 -18.93 -0.50
N LEU A 136 -6.19 -17.72 -0.82
CA LEU A 136 -5.43 -16.91 0.13
C LEU A 136 -6.28 -16.50 1.32
N HIS A 137 -7.53 -16.05 1.10
CA HIS A 137 -8.47 -15.73 2.18
C HIS A 137 -8.73 -16.93 3.08
N ALA A 138 -9.04 -18.11 2.50
CA ALA A 138 -9.32 -19.32 3.27
C ALA A 138 -8.16 -19.69 4.22
N ARG A 139 -6.92 -19.44 3.81
CA ARG A 139 -5.72 -19.75 4.59
C ARG A 139 -5.39 -18.67 5.63
N THR A 140 -5.60 -17.39 5.32
CA THR A 140 -5.11 -16.27 6.15
C THR A 140 -6.19 -15.54 6.93
N GLN A 141 -7.44 -15.66 6.51
CA GLN A 141 -8.60 -14.90 6.98
C GLN A 141 -8.45 -13.38 6.78
N ALA A 142 -7.44 -12.93 6.02
CA ALA A 142 -7.26 -11.52 5.70
C ALA A 142 -8.35 -11.02 4.74
N GLN A 143 -8.74 -9.76 4.88
CA GLN A 143 -9.76 -9.12 4.05
C GLN A 143 -9.19 -8.50 2.79
N MET A 144 -7.89 -8.15 2.81
CA MET A 144 -7.23 -7.49 1.69
C MET A 144 -5.80 -8.02 1.51
N VAL A 145 -5.28 -7.93 0.28
CA VAL A 145 -3.92 -8.34 -0.07
C VAL A 145 -3.14 -7.17 -0.66
N ASP A 146 -1.84 -7.12 -0.37
CA ASP A 146 -0.88 -6.20 -0.98
C ASP A 146 0.47 -6.88 -1.27
N MET A 147 1.47 -6.10 -1.67
CA MET A 147 2.81 -6.60 -1.96
C MET A 147 3.93 -5.88 -1.19
N GLU A 148 3.63 -4.88 -0.38
CA GLU A 148 4.63 -3.96 0.19
C GLU A 148 4.65 -3.89 1.71
N THR A 149 3.48 -3.93 2.35
CA THR A 149 3.34 -3.53 3.76
C THR A 149 4.26 -4.30 4.67
N ALA A 150 4.31 -5.63 4.56
CA ALA A 150 5.15 -6.43 5.46
C ALA A 150 6.62 -6.03 5.40
N GLY A 151 7.14 -5.72 4.21
CA GLY A 151 8.53 -5.28 4.07
C GLY A 151 8.81 -3.94 4.75
N ALA A 152 7.92 -2.97 4.58
CA ALA A 152 8.05 -1.65 5.21
C ALA A 152 7.95 -1.72 6.74
N VAL A 153 6.91 -2.41 7.26
CA VAL A 153 6.66 -2.48 8.70
C VAL A 153 7.70 -3.32 9.44
N ALA A 154 8.27 -4.35 8.82
CA ALA A 154 9.34 -5.12 9.42
C ALA A 154 10.56 -4.26 9.77
N VAL A 155 10.92 -3.33 8.89
CA VAL A 155 12.02 -2.37 9.11
C VAL A 155 11.64 -1.35 10.18
N ALA A 156 10.40 -0.83 10.16
CA ALA A 156 9.92 0.11 11.16
C ALA A 156 9.90 -0.51 12.57
N GLU A 157 9.39 -1.75 12.72
CA GLU A 157 9.39 -2.50 13.99
C GLU A 157 10.81 -2.73 14.54
N GLN A 158 11.77 -3.11 13.67
CA GLN A 158 13.15 -3.29 14.07
C GLN A 158 13.78 -2.00 14.59
N ALA A 159 13.36 -0.86 14.07
CA ALA A 159 13.83 0.46 14.48
C ALA A 159 13.02 1.06 15.64
N GLY A 160 11.99 0.39 16.14
CA GLY A 160 11.09 0.92 17.18
C GLY A 160 10.25 2.10 16.74
N VAL A 161 10.03 2.26 15.41
CA VAL A 161 9.18 3.34 14.86
C VAL A 161 7.73 2.88 14.81
N PRO A 162 6.81 3.64 15.42
CA PRO A 162 5.38 3.39 15.31
C PRO A 162 4.94 3.43 13.85
N TRP A 163 4.01 2.55 13.47
CA TRP A 163 3.54 2.48 12.10
C TRP A 163 2.03 2.28 12.00
N LEU A 164 1.49 2.66 10.85
CA LEU A 164 0.11 2.45 10.45
C LEU A 164 0.11 1.95 9.01
N SER A 165 -0.82 1.07 8.65
CA SER A 165 -1.05 0.73 7.25
C SER A 165 -2.51 0.93 6.87
N VAL A 166 -2.73 1.57 5.71
CA VAL A 166 -4.05 1.72 5.11
C VAL A 166 -4.00 1.33 3.64
N ARG A 167 -4.96 0.50 3.23
CA ARG A 167 -5.08 0.06 1.84
C ARG A 167 -6.46 0.37 1.29
N ALA A 168 -6.50 0.71 -0.01
CA ALA A 168 -7.73 0.90 -0.76
C ALA A 168 -7.83 -0.15 -1.86
N ALA A 169 -8.97 -0.83 -1.95
CA ALA A 169 -9.19 -1.87 -2.92
C ALA A 169 -9.30 -1.31 -4.35
N THR A 170 -8.60 -1.93 -5.28
CA THR A 170 -8.73 -1.68 -6.73
C THR A 170 -9.64 -2.70 -7.42
N ASP A 171 -9.86 -3.84 -6.80
CA ASP A 171 -10.62 -4.96 -7.33
C ASP A 171 -11.26 -5.77 -6.20
N SER A 172 -12.34 -6.47 -6.49
CA SER A 172 -13.03 -7.37 -5.57
C SER A 172 -12.51 -8.81 -5.68
N VAL A 173 -12.95 -9.68 -4.76
CA VAL A 173 -12.54 -11.10 -4.72
C VAL A 173 -12.95 -11.85 -6.00
N ASP A 174 -14.11 -11.53 -6.56
CA ASP A 174 -14.67 -12.22 -7.73
C ASP A 174 -14.21 -11.60 -9.06
N GLU A 175 -13.47 -10.50 -9.04
CA GLU A 175 -13.02 -9.81 -10.24
C GLU A 175 -11.63 -10.31 -10.67
N PRO A 176 -11.53 -10.99 -11.84
CA PRO A 176 -10.24 -11.35 -12.41
C PRO A 176 -9.54 -10.10 -12.94
N LEU A 177 -8.24 -10.00 -12.76
CA LEU A 177 -7.47 -8.94 -13.40
C LEU A 177 -7.39 -9.15 -14.92
N PRO A 178 -7.35 -8.09 -15.72
CA PRO A 178 -7.40 -8.19 -17.19
C PRO A 178 -6.19 -8.90 -17.79
N PHE A 179 -5.04 -8.81 -17.13
CA PHE A 179 -3.77 -9.40 -17.56
C PHE A 179 -3.04 -10.05 -16.40
N ASP A 180 -2.14 -10.98 -16.71
CA ASP A 180 -1.14 -11.43 -15.75
C ASP A 180 -0.04 -10.35 -15.63
N PHE A 181 -0.21 -9.48 -14.64
CA PHE A 181 0.75 -8.41 -14.38
C PHE A 181 2.12 -8.94 -13.93
N ASN A 182 2.21 -10.17 -13.40
CA ASN A 182 3.50 -10.79 -13.08
C ASN A 182 4.31 -11.05 -14.37
N ALA A 183 3.67 -11.49 -15.45
CA ALA A 183 4.31 -11.69 -16.74
C ALA A 183 4.67 -10.37 -17.45
N LEU A 184 4.03 -9.26 -17.08
CA LEU A 184 4.27 -7.93 -17.65
C LEU A 184 5.28 -7.10 -16.83
N ALA A 185 5.77 -7.64 -15.71
CA ALA A 185 6.81 -7.01 -14.91
C ALA A 185 8.20 -7.17 -15.53
N ASP A 186 9.07 -6.20 -15.24
CA ASP A 186 10.51 -6.28 -15.53
C ASP A 186 11.25 -7.15 -14.50
N ALA A 187 12.57 -7.31 -14.66
CA ALA A 187 13.40 -8.08 -13.75
C ALA A 187 13.42 -7.49 -12.31
N GLU A 188 13.13 -6.22 -12.19
CA GLU A 188 13.03 -5.47 -10.93
C GLU A 188 11.62 -5.53 -10.34
N GLY A 189 10.65 -6.18 -11.02
CA GLY A 189 9.25 -6.31 -10.58
C GLY A 189 8.41 -5.05 -10.80
N ASN A 190 8.84 -4.09 -11.64
CA ASN A 190 7.99 -2.98 -12.04
C ASN A 190 7.13 -3.37 -13.23
N ILE A 191 5.85 -2.97 -13.22
CA ILE A 191 4.97 -3.21 -14.36
C ILE A 191 5.42 -2.34 -15.54
N ASP A 192 5.82 -3.00 -16.62
CA ASP A 192 6.22 -2.32 -17.87
C ASP A 192 4.97 -1.84 -18.62
N ARG A 193 4.77 -0.52 -18.62
CA ARG A 193 3.63 0.11 -19.32
C ARG A 193 3.59 -0.19 -20.81
N GLY A 194 4.76 -0.29 -21.45
CA GLY A 194 4.84 -0.66 -22.87
C GLY A 194 4.31 -2.06 -23.13
N ARG A 195 4.67 -3.03 -22.24
CA ARG A 195 4.13 -4.40 -22.31
C ARG A 195 2.62 -4.43 -22.06
N VAL A 196 2.09 -3.61 -21.13
CA VAL A 196 0.65 -3.50 -20.89
C VAL A 196 -0.07 -2.97 -22.14
N VAL A 197 0.48 -1.93 -22.78
CA VAL A 197 -0.08 -1.38 -24.04
C VAL A 197 -0.04 -2.43 -25.14
N MET A 198 1.06 -3.14 -25.33
CA MET A 198 1.16 -4.21 -26.32
C MET A 198 0.18 -5.35 -26.05
N ALA A 199 0.03 -5.75 -24.78
CA ALA A 199 -0.96 -6.76 -24.39
C ALA A 199 -2.40 -6.30 -24.66
N ALA A 200 -2.71 -5.02 -24.44
CA ALA A 200 -4.02 -4.44 -24.76
C ALA A 200 -4.29 -4.40 -26.28
N LEU A 201 -3.27 -4.06 -27.10
CA LEU A 201 -3.39 -4.08 -28.56
C LEU A 201 -3.60 -5.49 -29.13
N THR A 202 -2.96 -6.49 -28.54
CA THR A 202 -3.13 -7.90 -28.95
C THR A 202 -4.39 -8.57 -28.42
N HIS A 203 -5.02 -7.98 -27.38
CA HIS A 203 -6.24 -8.49 -26.74
C HIS A 203 -7.27 -7.38 -26.55
N PRO A 204 -7.80 -6.77 -27.64
CA PRO A 204 -8.65 -5.58 -27.57
C PRO A 204 -9.94 -5.80 -26.76
N TRP A 205 -10.45 -7.01 -26.66
CA TRP A 205 -11.59 -7.35 -25.82
C TRP A 205 -11.34 -7.19 -24.31
N LYS A 206 -10.08 -7.10 -23.88
CA LYS A 206 -9.70 -6.84 -22.48
C LYS A 206 -9.59 -5.35 -22.15
N ILE A 207 -9.63 -4.45 -23.13
CA ILE A 207 -9.55 -3.00 -22.93
C ILE A 207 -10.64 -2.48 -21.96
N PRO A 208 -11.92 -2.89 -22.07
CA PRO A 208 -12.95 -2.43 -21.13
C PRO A 208 -12.62 -2.79 -19.66
N ALA A 209 -12.07 -3.99 -19.42
CA ALA A 209 -11.66 -4.40 -18.07
C ALA A 209 -10.44 -3.61 -17.57
N LEU A 210 -9.50 -3.24 -18.46
CA LEU A 210 -8.37 -2.39 -18.12
C LEU A 210 -8.82 -0.96 -17.77
N ILE A 211 -9.77 -0.40 -18.51
CA ILE A 211 -10.36 0.93 -18.22
C ILE A 211 -11.08 0.89 -16.88
N ARG A 212 -11.85 -0.18 -16.59
CA ARG A 212 -12.52 -0.36 -15.30
C ARG A 212 -11.52 -0.41 -14.16
N LEU A 213 -10.45 -1.21 -14.28
CA LEU A 213 -9.38 -1.26 -13.28
C LEU A 213 -8.76 0.12 -13.05
N GLY A 214 -8.52 0.89 -14.12
CA GLY A 214 -8.03 2.27 -14.04
C GLY A 214 -8.97 3.20 -13.27
N SER A 215 -10.29 3.09 -13.51
CA SER A 215 -11.30 3.88 -12.79
C SER A 215 -11.41 3.49 -11.31
N HIS A 216 -11.30 2.19 -11.00
CA HIS A 216 -11.25 1.69 -9.62
C HIS A 216 -9.98 2.18 -8.89
N SER A 217 -8.82 2.16 -9.56
CA SER A 217 -7.57 2.69 -9.01
C SER A 217 -7.66 4.20 -8.73
N ALA A 218 -8.30 4.96 -9.62
CA ALA A 218 -8.53 6.39 -9.39
C ALA A 218 -9.45 6.65 -8.18
N LEU A 219 -10.49 5.84 -8.00
CA LEU A 219 -11.36 5.89 -6.82
C LEU A 219 -10.60 5.54 -5.54
N ALA A 220 -9.81 4.47 -5.58
CA ALA A 220 -8.97 4.03 -4.46
C ALA A 220 -7.98 5.13 -4.04
N ALA A 221 -7.25 5.73 -4.99
CA ALA A 221 -6.30 6.82 -4.71
C ALA A 221 -6.99 8.07 -4.12
N LYS A 222 -8.20 8.40 -4.60
CA LYS A 222 -9.02 9.49 -4.04
C LYS A 222 -9.43 9.21 -2.59
N ASN A 223 -9.84 8.00 -2.29
CA ASN A 223 -10.27 7.61 -0.94
C ASN A 223 -9.07 7.55 0.02
N LEU A 224 -7.90 7.03 -0.41
CA LEU A 224 -6.65 7.12 0.35
C LEU A 224 -6.26 8.57 0.67
N THR A 225 -6.36 9.47 -0.31
CA THR A 225 -6.08 10.90 -0.13
C THR A 225 -6.96 11.51 0.95
N ARG A 226 -8.28 11.24 0.90
CA ARG A 226 -9.23 11.75 1.90
C ARG A 226 -8.95 11.20 3.30
N PHE A 227 -8.63 9.92 3.38
CA PHE A 227 -8.26 9.28 4.64
C PHE A 227 -7.01 9.93 5.24
N LEU A 228 -5.95 10.08 4.46
CA LEU A 228 -4.70 10.69 4.91
C LEU A 228 -4.89 12.15 5.34
N GLU A 229 -5.67 12.91 4.58
CA GLU A 229 -6.00 14.29 4.94
C GLU A 229 -6.70 14.36 6.31
N ALA A 230 -7.72 13.53 6.53
CA ALA A 230 -8.43 13.47 7.81
C ALA A 230 -7.53 13.00 8.96
N CYS A 231 -6.70 11.99 8.72
CA CYS A 231 -5.78 11.45 9.71
C CYS A 231 -4.71 12.48 10.11
N LEU A 232 -4.08 13.15 9.15
CA LEU A 232 -3.00 14.12 9.39
C LEU A 232 -3.51 15.43 10.00
N GLN A 233 -4.75 15.85 9.72
CA GLN A 233 -5.36 17.02 10.35
C GLN A 233 -5.61 16.82 11.85
N GLN A 234 -5.86 15.59 12.28
CA GLN A 234 -6.06 15.24 13.69
C GLN A 234 -4.75 14.89 14.41
N TRP A 235 -3.62 14.89 13.69
CA TRP A 235 -2.32 14.60 14.30
C TRP A 235 -1.86 15.79 15.12
N PRO A 236 -1.50 15.61 16.40
CA PRO A 236 -1.01 16.70 17.23
C PRO A 236 0.26 17.31 16.64
N ASP A 237 0.48 18.61 16.94
CA ASP A 237 1.71 19.34 16.59
C ASP A 237 2.88 18.90 17.48
#